data_ba724f849e20a9d59bb780701665e57a
#
_entry.id   ba724f849e20a9d59bb780701665e57a
#
_cell.length_a   1.000
_cell.length_b   1.000
_cell.length_c   1.000
_cell.angle_alpha   90.00
_cell.angle_beta   90.00
_cell.angle_gamma   90.00
#
_symmetry.space_group_name_H-M   'P 1'
#
loop_
_entity.id
_entity.type
_entity.pdbx_description
1 polymer ?
#
loop_
_entity_poly.entity_id
_entity_poly.type
_entity_poly.pdbx_seq_one_letter_code
_entity_poly.pdbx_strand_id
1 'polypeptide(L)'
;QVGETNDDARRLLRANRRRIAFLDPIEEYHKRKRDMGVLDFSDQLVLATRIVREAPAVRKSLREEFRAVLLDEFQDTSVIQMDLLSMLFGDHAVTAVGDPNQAIYGWRGASASSLESFLDRFQTGEAQESQTLTLSTAWRNDQAILDAANRVAAPLREVASYQEGKQHLKAQSPVLVARDGAGPGHVDVAYTPDYEAALGTVVDFVRGVRSQASQGGKRRTVAVLCRRRKDFAYVDAALRDAGIPTEIVGLGGLLDQPAVQDVRAALELAYDVEASPWLARLLAGIDLGATDLMALGDWSRVLARSEGTNPHQAVLLDAVDSPPEPGWAAEGRPAISEEAVRRVRLLGERLRQVREGVGRSVTEQVERAILIMGTLDDVIADPLSMGGRAALDEFIAVTAAYEKDTPGASLGSFL
;
A
#
# COMPACT_ATOMS: atom_id res chain seq x y z
N GLN A 1 41.74 -11.93 -7.56
CA GLN A 1 41.47 -10.48 -7.68
C GLN A 1 41.16 -10.02 -9.10
N VAL A 2 41.68 -10.65 -10.19
CA VAL A 2 41.36 -10.27 -11.60
C VAL A 2 40.02 -10.77 -12.07
N GLY A 3 39.43 -11.80 -11.43
CA GLY A 3 38.10 -12.34 -11.75
C GLY A 3 36.92 -11.48 -11.26
N GLU A 4 37.03 -10.91 -10.08
CA GLU A 4 35.98 -10.09 -9.44
C GLU A 4 35.77 -8.76 -10.17
N THR A 5 36.85 -8.11 -10.61
CA THR A 5 36.80 -6.85 -11.38
C THR A 5 36.08 -6.99 -12.73
N ASN A 6 36.12 -8.18 -13.34
CA ASN A 6 35.48 -8.43 -14.62
C ASN A 6 33.95 -8.67 -14.47
N ASP A 7 33.52 -9.24 -13.35
CA ASP A 7 32.09 -9.46 -13.08
C ASP A 7 31.38 -8.17 -12.66
N ASP A 8 32.03 -7.29 -11.92
CA ASP A 8 31.50 -5.98 -11.59
C ASP A 8 31.37 -5.08 -12.83
N ALA A 9 32.34 -5.11 -13.70
CA ALA A 9 32.28 -4.40 -14.98
C ALA A 9 31.14 -4.93 -15.86
N ARG A 10 30.92 -6.24 -15.92
CA ARG A 10 29.78 -6.85 -16.63
C ARG A 10 28.44 -6.51 -16.01
N ARG A 11 28.37 -6.39 -14.70
CA ARG A 11 27.18 -5.96 -13.94
C ARG A 11 26.83 -4.52 -14.28
N LEU A 12 27.80 -3.62 -14.26
CA LEU A 12 27.65 -2.21 -14.62
C LEU A 12 27.21 -2.05 -16.09
N LEU A 13 27.81 -2.78 -17.02
CA LEU A 13 27.43 -2.76 -18.42
C LEU A 13 25.99 -3.26 -18.64
N ARG A 14 25.56 -4.32 -17.94
CA ARG A 14 24.18 -4.80 -17.99
C ARG A 14 23.20 -3.78 -17.41
N ALA A 15 23.54 -3.14 -16.30
CA ALA A 15 22.71 -2.09 -15.72
C ALA A 15 22.57 -0.88 -16.65
N ASN A 16 23.68 -0.45 -17.28
CA ASN A 16 23.64 0.67 -18.25
C ASN A 16 22.83 0.33 -19.51
N ARG A 17 22.98 -0.87 -20.08
CA ARG A 17 22.15 -1.29 -21.23
C ARG A 17 20.67 -1.28 -20.90
N ARG A 18 20.28 -1.73 -19.70
CA ARG A 18 18.88 -1.64 -19.24
C ARG A 18 18.41 -0.19 -19.13
N ARG A 19 19.23 0.70 -18.56
CA ARG A 19 18.89 2.13 -18.45
C ARG A 19 18.67 2.77 -19.81
N ILE A 20 19.56 2.48 -20.78
CA ILE A 20 19.44 2.98 -22.15
C ILE A 20 18.15 2.48 -22.81
N ALA A 21 17.78 1.20 -22.61
CA ALA A 21 16.54 0.66 -23.16
C ALA A 21 15.25 1.30 -22.59
N PHE A 22 15.35 2.00 -21.45
CA PHE A 22 14.22 2.73 -20.86
C PHE A 22 14.13 4.20 -21.34
N LEU A 23 15.09 4.70 -22.10
CA LEU A 23 15.07 6.12 -22.53
C LEU A 23 13.86 6.43 -23.41
N ASP A 24 13.63 5.64 -24.45
CA ASP A 24 12.50 5.85 -25.37
C ASP A 24 11.13 5.77 -24.66
N PRO A 25 10.84 4.76 -23.80
CA PRO A 25 9.63 4.75 -22.99
C PRO A 25 9.49 5.96 -22.05
N ILE A 26 10.59 6.44 -21.46
CA ILE A 26 10.58 7.62 -20.58
C ILE A 26 10.25 8.89 -21.38
N GLU A 27 10.84 9.05 -22.56
CA GLU A 27 10.54 10.20 -23.43
C GLU A 27 9.08 10.20 -23.89
N GLU A 28 8.55 9.04 -24.29
CA GLU A 28 7.12 8.91 -24.64
C GLU A 28 6.21 9.18 -23.44
N TYR A 29 6.56 8.68 -22.24
CA TYR A 29 5.83 8.99 -21.00
C TYR A 29 5.77 10.50 -20.71
N HIS A 30 6.91 11.19 -20.79
CA HIS A 30 6.96 12.64 -20.62
C HIS A 30 6.17 13.40 -21.70
N LYS A 31 6.18 12.90 -22.93
CA LYS A 31 5.37 13.48 -24.02
C LYS A 31 3.89 13.35 -23.71
N ARG A 32 3.43 12.13 -23.36
CA ARG A 32 2.02 11.90 -23.00
C ARG A 32 1.54 12.75 -21.83
N LYS A 33 2.35 12.86 -20.79
CA LYS A 33 2.01 13.77 -19.66
C LYS A 33 1.77 15.20 -20.12
N ARG A 34 2.66 15.74 -20.98
CA ARG A 34 2.49 17.10 -21.53
C ARG A 34 1.24 17.22 -22.40
N ASP A 35 0.99 16.23 -23.26
CA ASP A 35 -0.17 16.23 -24.15
C ASP A 35 -1.49 16.14 -23.38
N MET A 36 -1.49 15.45 -22.25
CA MET A 36 -2.64 15.32 -21.33
C MET A 36 -2.76 16.46 -20.33
N GLY A 37 -1.74 17.32 -20.18
CA GLY A 37 -1.73 18.39 -19.20
C GLY A 37 -1.65 17.92 -17.75
N VAL A 38 -1.08 16.73 -17.48
CA VAL A 38 -0.98 16.13 -16.15
C VAL A 38 0.45 16.15 -15.63
N LEU A 39 0.59 16.14 -14.29
CA LEU A 39 1.86 16.09 -13.57
C LEU A 39 1.86 14.90 -12.61
N ASP A 40 2.99 14.22 -12.51
CA ASP A 40 3.24 13.31 -11.40
C ASP A 40 3.89 14.04 -10.20
N PHE A 41 4.01 13.35 -9.06
CA PHE A 41 4.60 13.95 -7.85
C PHE A 41 6.05 14.43 -8.04
N SER A 42 6.83 13.75 -8.91
CA SER A 42 8.19 14.19 -9.21
C SER A 42 8.21 15.47 -10.03
N ASP A 43 7.29 15.60 -11.00
CA ASP A 43 7.15 16.83 -11.79
C ASP A 43 6.83 18.03 -10.92
N GLN A 44 5.96 17.86 -9.91
CA GLN A 44 5.61 18.94 -8.98
C GLN A 44 6.85 19.49 -8.27
N LEU A 45 7.73 18.61 -7.77
CA LEU A 45 8.97 19.00 -7.10
C LEU A 45 9.97 19.66 -8.07
N VAL A 46 10.13 19.11 -9.28
CA VAL A 46 11.00 19.67 -10.32
C VAL A 46 10.53 21.06 -10.73
N LEU A 47 9.23 21.23 -10.97
CA LEU A 47 8.65 22.51 -11.34
C LEU A 47 8.72 23.54 -10.21
N ALA A 48 8.42 23.13 -8.96
CA ALA A 48 8.56 24.00 -7.80
C ALA A 48 10.01 24.49 -7.64
N THR A 49 10.98 23.59 -7.80
CA THR A 49 12.42 23.91 -7.74
C THR A 49 12.80 24.92 -8.84
N ARG A 50 12.25 24.76 -10.05
CA ARG A 50 12.48 25.68 -11.16
C ARG A 50 11.84 27.04 -10.91
N ILE A 51 10.59 27.08 -10.42
CA ILE A 51 9.91 28.34 -10.06
C ILE A 51 10.71 29.14 -9.03
N VAL A 52 11.17 28.47 -7.96
CA VAL A 52 11.97 29.13 -6.91
C VAL A 52 13.28 29.70 -7.46
N ARG A 53 13.89 29.01 -8.43
CA ARG A 53 15.11 29.48 -9.09
C ARG A 53 14.87 30.66 -10.01
N GLU A 54 13.80 30.63 -10.81
CA GLU A 54 13.50 31.62 -11.85
C GLU A 54 12.71 32.85 -11.32
N ALA A 55 12.01 32.70 -10.18
CA ALA A 55 11.17 33.75 -9.61
C ALA A 55 11.55 34.13 -8.16
N PRO A 56 12.55 34.98 -7.95
CA PRO A 56 13.00 35.40 -6.60
C PRO A 56 11.88 35.95 -5.70
N ALA A 57 10.84 36.53 -6.29
CA ALA A 57 9.69 37.05 -5.56
C ALA A 57 8.95 35.93 -4.78
N VAL A 58 8.88 34.73 -5.32
CA VAL A 58 8.26 33.56 -4.64
C VAL A 58 9.04 33.21 -3.38
N ARG A 59 10.38 33.15 -3.49
CA ARG A 59 11.25 32.91 -2.33
C ARG A 59 11.06 33.96 -1.24
N LYS A 60 11.00 35.23 -1.63
CA LYS A 60 10.78 36.33 -0.70
C LYS A 60 9.43 36.20 0.01
N SER A 61 8.35 35.98 -0.75
CA SER A 61 7.00 35.86 -0.20
C SER A 61 6.90 34.73 0.79
N LEU A 62 7.44 33.52 0.45
CA LEU A 62 7.40 32.36 1.34
C LEU A 62 8.21 32.58 2.64
N ARG A 63 9.32 33.34 2.58
CA ARG A 63 10.10 33.67 3.78
C ARG A 63 9.43 34.73 4.66
N GLU A 64 8.64 35.61 4.08
CA GLU A 64 7.83 36.59 4.84
C GLU A 64 6.66 35.83 5.54
N GLU A 65 6.11 34.81 4.90
CA GLU A 65 5.04 33.99 5.44
C GLU A 65 5.57 33.03 6.53
N PHE A 66 6.64 32.29 6.25
CA PHE A 66 7.25 31.33 7.15
C PHE A 66 8.54 31.88 7.79
N ARG A 67 8.39 32.61 8.89
CA ARG A 67 9.52 33.24 9.59
C ARG A 67 10.46 32.24 10.29
N ALA A 68 9.96 31.07 10.67
CA ALA A 68 10.70 29.94 11.18
C ALA A 68 10.17 28.67 10.54
N VAL A 69 11.05 27.75 10.19
CA VAL A 69 10.71 26.50 9.52
C VAL A 69 11.17 25.32 10.38
N LEU A 70 10.24 24.41 10.67
CA LEU A 70 10.52 23.16 11.39
C LEU A 70 10.30 22.01 10.41
N LEU A 71 11.33 21.20 10.18
CA LEU A 71 11.31 20.04 9.31
C LEU A 71 11.35 18.78 10.17
N ASP A 72 10.27 18.01 10.15
CA ASP A 72 10.16 16.75 10.87
C ASP A 72 10.44 15.56 9.93
N GLU A 73 10.82 14.41 10.48
CA GLU A 73 11.20 13.19 9.75
C GLU A 73 12.22 13.47 8.63
N PHE A 74 13.18 14.33 8.91
CA PHE A 74 14.07 14.87 7.89
C PHE A 74 14.95 13.80 7.21
N GLN A 75 15.20 12.65 7.86
CA GLN A 75 15.88 11.51 7.28
C GLN A 75 15.17 10.91 6.06
N ASP A 76 13.87 11.16 5.91
CA ASP A 76 13.06 10.68 4.78
C ASP A 76 13.01 11.66 3.61
N THR A 77 13.70 12.79 3.74
CA THR A 77 13.75 13.84 2.71
C THR A 77 14.56 13.37 1.49
N SER A 78 13.95 13.43 0.31
CA SER A 78 14.65 13.13 -0.95
C SER A 78 15.61 14.25 -1.34
N VAL A 79 16.58 13.92 -2.22
CA VAL A 79 17.58 14.89 -2.70
C VAL A 79 16.92 16.13 -3.33
N ILE A 80 15.85 15.93 -4.14
CA ILE A 80 15.16 17.05 -4.79
C ILE A 80 14.36 17.90 -3.78
N GLN A 81 13.79 17.30 -2.75
CA GLN A 81 13.16 18.04 -1.65
C GLN A 81 14.19 18.84 -0.87
N MET A 82 15.36 18.24 -0.59
CA MET A 82 16.48 18.94 0.04
C MET A 82 16.92 20.16 -0.80
N ASP A 83 17.07 19.98 -2.12
CA ASP A 83 17.46 21.06 -3.03
C ASP A 83 16.42 22.21 -3.02
N LEU A 84 15.13 21.87 -3.09
CA LEU A 84 14.05 22.85 -3.02
C LEU A 84 14.06 23.61 -1.68
N LEU A 85 14.11 22.89 -0.57
CA LEU A 85 14.10 23.47 0.79
C LEU A 85 15.33 24.35 1.04
N SER A 86 16.52 23.90 0.61
CA SER A 86 17.75 24.70 0.76
C SER A 86 17.74 25.95 -0.11
N MET A 87 17.17 25.92 -1.33
CA MET A 87 16.98 27.12 -2.15
C MET A 87 15.99 28.11 -1.51
N LEU A 88 14.93 27.62 -0.89
CA LEU A 88 13.95 28.45 -0.21
C LEU A 88 14.51 29.03 1.09
N PHE A 89 15.10 28.21 1.92
CA PHE A 89 15.35 28.51 3.34
C PHE A 89 16.80 28.28 3.79
N GLY A 90 17.76 28.08 2.88
CA GLY A 90 19.14 27.73 3.23
C GLY A 90 19.87 28.74 4.14
N ASP A 91 19.47 30.01 4.09
CA ASP A 91 19.96 31.12 4.91
C ASP A 91 18.84 31.70 5.82
N HIS A 92 17.91 30.85 6.26
CA HIS A 92 16.76 31.24 7.08
C HIS A 92 16.77 30.48 8.42
N ALA A 93 15.87 30.84 9.35
CA ALA A 93 15.71 30.13 10.60
C ALA A 93 15.04 28.75 10.37
N VAL A 94 15.85 27.69 10.28
CA VAL A 94 15.39 26.33 10.02
C VAL A 94 15.90 25.39 11.12
N THR A 95 15.01 24.53 11.60
CA THR A 95 15.35 23.41 12.49
C THR A 95 14.89 22.14 11.84
N ALA A 96 15.77 21.13 11.72
CA ALA A 96 15.41 19.81 11.27
C ALA A 96 15.47 18.79 12.40
N VAL A 97 14.49 17.91 12.46
CA VAL A 97 14.44 16.79 13.41
C VAL A 97 14.35 15.49 12.64
N GLY A 98 15.09 14.48 13.05
CA GLY A 98 15.09 13.18 12.40
C GLY A 98 15.94 12.15 13.14
N ASP A 99 15.72 10.90 12.82
CA ASP A 99 16.48 9.76 13.32
C ASP A 99 17.13 9.01 12.15
N PRO A 100 18.47 9.05 12.01
CA PRO A 100 19.16 8.39 10.90
C PRO A 100 18.93 6.87 10.88
N ASN A 101 18.61 6.24 12.02
CA ASN A 101 18.29 4.81 12.08
C ASN A 101 16.87 4.49 11.52
N GLN A 102 16.05 5.50 11.31
CA GLN A 102 14.70 5.35 10.74
C GLN A 102 14.63 5.72 9.25
N ALA A 103 15.74 5.97 8.58
CA ALA A 103 15.81 6.28 7.15
C ALA A 103 15.47 5.04 6.30
N ILE A 104 14.17 4.77 6.07
CA ILE A 104 13.68 3.56 5.37
C ILE A 104 13.11 3.84 3.97
N TYR A 105 13.08 5.08 3.52
CA TYR A 105 12.52 5.50 2.24
C TYR A 105 13.56 5.72 1.13
N GLY A 106 14.71 5.03 1.19
CA GLY A 106 15.75 5.11 0.15
C GLY A 106 15.22 4.81 -1.26
N TRP A 107 14.24 3.94 -1.40
CA TRP A 107 13.58 3.62 -2.67
C TRP A 107 12.72 4.77 -3.23
N ARG A 108 12.36 5.76 -2.42
CA ARG A 108 11.71 7.02 -2.83
C ARG A 108 12.69 8.15 -3.10
N GLY A 109 14.00 7.88 -3.07
CA GLY A 109 15.03 8.87 -3.27
C GLY A 109 15.46 9.62 -2.00
N ALA A 110 15.00 9.18 -0.82
CA ALA A 110 15.55 9.65 0.45
C ALA A 110 17.00 9.17 0.61
N SER A 111 17.81 9.99 1.28
CA SER A 111 19.20 9.67 1.55
C SER A 111 19.45 9.65 3.06
N ALA A 112 20.07 8.58 3.54
CA ALA A 112 20.51 8.52 4.94
C ALA A 112 21.50 9.65 5.30
N SER A 113 22.17 10.25 4.29
CA SER A 113 23.05 11.40 4.45
C SER A 113 22.32 12.75 4.49
N SER A 114 20.99 12.78 4.37
CA SER A 114 20.22 14.04 4.39
C SER A 114 20.44 14.81 5.69
N LEU A 115 20.41 14.11 6.84
CA LEU A 115 20.69 14.73 8.14
C LEU A 115 22.17 15.20 8.26
N GLU A 116 23.11 14.42 7.73
CA GLU A 116 24.53 14.78 7.74
C GLU A 116 24.82 16.03 6.89
N SER A 117 24.13 16.17 5.75
CA SER A 117 24.28 17.30 4.83
C SER A 117 23.44 18.53 5.21
N PHE A 118 22.63 18.44 6.27
CA PHE A 118 21.76 19.55 6.68
C PHE A 118 22.58 20.81 7.00
N LEU A 119 23.62 20.68 7.83
CA LEU A 119 24.45 21.82 8.23
C LEU A 119 25.19 22.47 7.05
N ASP A 120 25.56 21.69 6.03
CA ASP A 120 26.22 22.20 4.83
C ASP A 120 25.26 23.01 3.92
N ARG A 121 23.98 22.66 3.95
CA ARG A 121 22.96 23.23 3.06
C ARG A 121 22.11 24.36 3.67
N PHE A 122 22.05 24.39 5.02
CA PHE A 122 21.28 25.38 5.78
C PHE A 122 22.19 26.18 6.69
N GLN A 123 23.10 26.95 6.07
CA GLN A 123 24.01 27.83 6.78
C GLN A 123 23.49 29.27 6.72
N THR A 124 23.28 29.86 7.88
CA THR A 124 23.13 31.31 7.99
C THR A 124 24.49 31.97 7.85
N GLY A 125 24.67 32.85 6.86
CA GLY A 125 25.91 33.63 6.68
C GLY A 125 26.25 34.41 7.93
N GLU A 126 27.54 34.42 8.33
CA GLU A 126 28.15 34.99 9.50
C GLU A 126 27.78 34.35 10.86
N ALA A 127 28.51 33.31 11.20
CA ALA A 127 28.90 32.91 12.56
C ALA A 127 27.82 32.66 13.61
N GLN A 128 26.64 32.18 13.24
CA GLN A 128 25.82 31.50 14.22
C GLN A 128 26.10 30.00 14.08
N GLU A 129 26.85 29.44 15.06
CA GLU A 129 27.13 28.00 15.12
C GLU A 129 25.82 27.24 15.10
N SER A 130 25.54 26.53 14.00
CA SER A 130 24.44 25.59 13.96
C SER A 130 24.68 24.53 15.01
N GLN A 131 23.73 24.36 15.93
CA GLN A 131 23.86 23.38 17.03
C GLN A 131 23.14 22.08 16.66
N THR A 132 23.83 20.97 16.86
CA THR A 132 23.20 19.64 16.85
C THR A 132 22.84 19.26 18.27
N LEU A 133 21.54 19.11 18.52
CA LEU A 133 21.02 18.66 19.80
C LEU A 133 20.53 17.22 19.66
N THR A 134 20.63 16.47 20.73
CA THR A 134 20.28 15.06 20.75
C THR A 134 19.12 14.83 21.71
N LEU A 135 18.04 14.19 21.22
CA LEU A 135 16.91 13.75 22.02
C LEU A 135 17.11 12.29 22.40
N SER A 136 17.58 12.02 23.63
CA SER A 136 17.89 10.67 24.12
C SER A 136 16.81 10.06 24.97
N THR A 137 15.91 10.86 25.57
CA THR A 137 14.82 10.36 26.42
C THR A 137 13.62 9.92 25.59
N ALA A 138 13.30 8.63 25.63
CA ALA A 138 12.14 8.06 24.98
C ALA A 138 10.89 8.13 25.88
N TRP A 139 9.88 8.90 25.50
CA TRP A 139 8.66 9.08 26.24
C TRP A 139 7.60 7.98 25.99
N ARG A 140 7.71 7.26 24.89
CA ARG A 140 6.74 6.26 24.45
C ARG A 140 7.01 4.87 25.03
N ASN A 141 8.28 4.45 25.06
CA ASN A 141 8.68 3.08 25.31
C ASN A 141 9.13 2.86 26.76
N ASP A 142 8.88 1.66 27.28
CA ASP A 142 9.39 1.19 28.56
C ASP A 142 10.80 0.59 28.43
N GLN A 143 11.47 0.33 29.57
CA GLN A 143 12.90 0.04 29.66
C GLN A 143 13.35 -1.14 28.80
N ALA A 144 12.71 -2.31 28.89
CA ALA A 144 13.15 -3.50 28.14
C ALA A 144 13.12 -3.30 26.63
N ILE A 145 12.16 -2.49 26.12
CA ILE A 145 12.04 -2.18 24.68
C ILE A 145 13.23 -1.32 24.25
N LEU A 146 13.61 -0.34 25.06
CA LEU A 146 14.75 0.53 24.78
C LEU A 146 16.08 -0.23 24.86
N ASP A 147 16.23 -1.13 25.82
CA ASP A 147 17.40 -1.99 25.95
C ASP A 147 17.59 -2.88 24.71
N ALA A 148 16.49 -3.47 24.21
CA ALA A 148 16.50 -4.23 22.98
C ALA A 148 16.85 -3.38 21.76
N ALA A 149 16.24 -2.19 21.62
CA ALA A 149 16.51 -1.25 20.53
C ALA A 149 17.97 -0.76 20.54
N ASN A 150 18.49 -0.40 21.72
CA ASN A 150 19.86 0.02 21.89
C ASN A 150 20.87 -1.08 21.52
N ARG A 151 20.56 -2.34 21.86
CA ARG A 151 21.40 -3.51 21.51
C ARG A 151 21.41 -3.74 19.99
N VAL A 152 20.25 -3.64 19.33
CA VAL A 152 20.16 -3.78 17.88
C VAL A 152 20.89 -2.64 17.15
N ALA A 153 20.83 -1.42 17.68
CA ALA A 153 21.46 -0.24 17.07
C ALA A 153 22.97 -0.11 17.40
N ALA A 154 23.50 -0.87 18.36
CA ALA A 154 24.90 -0.77 18.78
C ALA A 154 25.90 -0.94 17.62
N PRO A 155 25.79 -1.96 16.73
CA PRO A 155 26.70 -2.11 15.60
C PRO A 155 26.72 -0.92 14.65
N LEU A 156 25.56 -0.23 14.47
CA LEU A 156 25.48 0.95 13.61
C LEU A 156 26.28 2.13 14.17
N ARG A 157 26.34 2.27 15.49
CA ARG A 157 27.16 3.27 16.18
C ARG A 157 28.66 2.97 16.06
N GLU A 158 29.06 1.70 16.13
CA GLU A 158 30.45 1.26 16.01
C GLU A 158 31.02 1.46 14.60
N VAL A 159 30.25 1.13 13.56
CA VAL A 159 30.67 1.31 12.16
C VAL A 159 30.86 2.79 11.80
N ALA A 160 30.12 3.68 12.44
CA ALA A 160 30.24 5.13 12.23
C ALA A 160 31.60 5.67 12.71
N SER A 161 32.27 5.00 13.69
CA SER A 161 33.57 5.39 14.21
C SER A 161 34.75 4.97 13.33
N TYR A 162 34.58 4.04 12.39
CA TYR A 162 35.66 3.40 11.63
C TYR A 162 36.02 4.03 10.28
N GLN A 163 35.29 5.05 9.82
CA GLN A 163 35.66 5.77 8.58
C GLN A 163 36.63 6.92 8.92
N GLU A 164 37.89 6.59 9.14
CA GLU A 164 38.98 7.56 9.23
C GLU A 164 39.07 8.44 7.98
N GLY A 165 39.06 9.74 8.17
CA GLY A 165 39.44 10.74 7.17
C GLY A 165 38.38 11.68 6.67
N LYS A 166 37.12 11.52 7.05
CA LYS A 166 36.05 12.54 6.84
C LYS A 166 35.50 12.96 8.20
N GLN A 167 36.00 14.06 8.71
CA GLN A 167 35.42 14.77 9.86
C GLN A 167 34.07 15.39 9.51
N HIS A 168 33.14 14.59 9.03
CA HIS A 168 31.75 14.96 9.06
C HIS A 168 31.17 14.34 10.31
N LEU A 169 30.70 15.18 11.23
CA LEU A 169 29.86 14.77 12.35
C LEU A 169 28.73 13.92 11.81
N LYS A 170 28.94 12.60 11.74
CA LYS A 170 27.85 11.70 11.40
C LYS A 170 26.80 11.88 12.47
N ALA A 171 25.58 12.20 12.07
CA ALA A 171 24.43 12.21 12.95
C ALA A 171 24.32 10.81 13.57
N GLN A 172 24.80 10.64 14.79
CA GLN A 172 24.75 9.39 15.51
C GLN A 172 23.48 9.38 16.35
N SER A 173 22.67 8.34 16.18
CA SER A 173 21.56 8.12 17.10
C SER A 173 22.10 7.86 18.51
N PRO A 174 21.61 8.58 19.52
CA PRO A 174 22.06 8.40 20.89
C PRO A 174 21.64 7.04 21.45
N VAL A 175 22.24 6.66 22.56
CA VAL A 175 21.70 5.60 23.41
C VAL A 175 20.40 6.15 24.02
N LEU A 176 19.28 5.46 23.77
CA LEU A 176 17.99 5.86 24.28
C LEU A 176 17.85 5.49 25.75
N VAL A 177 17.30 6.40 26.54
CA VAL A 177 16.98 6.19 27.96
C VAL A 177 15.47 6.33 28.18
N ALA A 178 14.94 5.58 29.11
CA ALA A 178 13.51 5.68 29.44
C ALA A 178 13.23 6.99 30.21
N ARG A 179 12.01 7.49 30.03
CA ARG A 179 11.50 8.59 30.86
C ARG A 179 11.44 8.21 32.34
N ASP A 180 11.43 9.19 33.20
CA ASP A 180 11.16 8.98 34.63
C ASP A 180 9.78 8.31 34.83
N GLY A 181 9.74 7.28 35.68
CA GLY A 181 8.53 6.52 35.93
C GLY A 181 8.11 5.56 34.81
N ALA A 182 8.98 5.29 33.85
CA ALA A 182 8.73 4.23 32.87
C ALA A 182 8.60 2.86 33.55
N GLY A 183 7.74 2.01 33.00
CA GLY A 183 7.62 0.62 33.46
C GLY A 183 8.80 -0.24 32.99
N PRO A 184 8.89 -1.49 33.47
CA PRO A 184 9.93 -2.43 33.02
C PRO A 184 9.78 -2.79 31.54
N GLY A 185 8.56 -2.76 31.00
CA GLY A 185 8.28 -3.25 29.67
C GLY A 185 8.48 -4.76 29.53
N HIS A 186 8.29 -5.28 28.32
CA HIS A 186 8.50 -6.69 28.02
C HIS A 186 8.91 -6.88 26.57
N VAL A 187 9.89 -7.75 26.32
CA VAL A 187 10.35 -8.15 24.99
C VAL A 187 10.56 -9.65 24.97
N ASP A 188 9.88 -10.33 24.08
CA ASP A 188 10.06 -11.75 23.80
C ASP A 188 10.74 -11.96 22.46
N VAL A 189 11.53 -13.01 22.35
CA VAL A 189 12.15 -13.45 21.11
C VAL A 189 11.83 -14.94 20.91
N ALA A 190 11.25 -15.28 19.77
CA ALA A 190 11.00 -16.66 19.41
C ALA A 190 11.75 -17.03 18.12
N TYR A 191 12.37 -18.20 18.11
CA TYR A 191 12.93 -18.82 16.92
C TYR A 191 12.18 -20.13 16.67
N THR A 192 11.49 -20.20 15.54
CA THR A 192 10.60 -21.31 15.22
C THR A 192 11.18 -22.20 14.13
N PRO A 193 10.89 -23.52 14.12
CA PRO A 193 11.43 -24.46 13.14
C PRO A 193 10.90 -24.19 11.73
N ASP A 194 9.68 -23.70 11.60
CA ASP A 194 9.02 -23.45 10.33
C ASP A 194 8.06 -22.26 10.41
N TYR A 195 7.42 -21.98 9.29
CA TYR A 195 6.53 -20.82 9.15
C TYR A 195 5.19 -21.02 9.88
N GLU A 196 4.68 -22.24 9.95
CA GLU A 196 3.43 -22.57 10.64
C GLU A 196 3.59 -22.35 12.16
N ALA A 197 4.67 -22.84 12.74
CA ALA A 197 5.02 -22.58 14.13
C ALA A 197 5.21 -21.07 14.41
N ALA A 198 5.74 -20.31 13.45
CA ALA A 198 5.85 -18.86 13.58
C ALA A 198 4.47 -18.19 13.64
N LEU A 199 3.53 -18.58 12.79
CA LEU A 199 2.15 -18.08 12.83
C LEU A 199 1.46 -18.45 14.15
N GLY A 200 1.62 -19.68 14.63
CA GLY A 200 1.11 -20.11 15.94
C GLY A 200 1.64 -19.24 17.09
N THR A 201 2.95 -18.94 17.07
CA THR A 201 3.58 -18.05 18.06
C THR A 201 3.00 -16.64 18.02
N VAL A 202 2.75 -16.09 16.84
CA VAL A 202 2.11 -14.76 16.69
C VAL A 202 0.70 -14.79 17.28
N VAL A 203 -0.10 -15.81 16.96
CA VAL A 203 -1.47 -15.98 17.49
C VAL A 203 -1.46 -16.04 19.01
N ASP A 204 -0.58 -16.85 19.60
CA ASP A 204 -0.49 -17.02 21.05
C ASP A 204 -0.06 -15.74 21.75
N PHE A 205 0.91 -15.02 21.18
CA PHE A 205 1.33 -13.70 21.70
C PHE A 205 0.17 -12.71 21.68
N VAL A 206 -0.53 -12.57 20.55
CA VAL A 206 -1.65 -11.62 20.42
C VAL A 206 -2.77 -11.99 21.38
N ARG A 207 -3.10 -13.28 21.51
CA ARG A 207 -4.10 -13.76 22.46
C ARG A 207 -3.70 -13.45 23.91
N GLY A 208 -2.44 -13.70 24.27
CA GLY A 208 -1.90 -13.41 25.60
C GLY A 208 -1.97 -11.93 25.95
N VAL A 209 -1.61 -11.04 25.04
CA VAL A 209 -1.68 -9.58 25.24
C VAL A 209 -3.14 -9.11 25.39
N ARG A 210 -4.06 -9.64 24.56
CA ARG A 210 -5.48 -9.25 24.58
C ARG A 210 -6.24 -9.79 25.77
N SER A 211 -5.81 -10.91 26.37
CA SER A 211 -6.41 -11.48 27.57
C SER A 211 -6.05 -10.69 28.85
N GLN A 212 -4.96 -9.91 28.81
CA GLN A 212 -4.59 -9.06 29.93
C GLN A 212 -5.53 -7.86 30.01
N ALA A 213 -6.26 -7.76 31.10
CA ALA A 213 -7.09 -6.58 31.36
C ALA A 213 -6.21 -5.34 31.48
N SER A 214 -6.48 -4.31 30.66
CA SER A 214 -5.81 -3.03 30.84
C SER A 214 -6.30 -2.35 32.11
N GLN A 215 -5.41 -1.65 32.79
CA GLN A 215 -5.80 -0.69 33.84
C GLN A 215 -6.73 0.33 33.19
N GLY A 216 -8.01 0.35 33.65
CA GLY A 216 -9.05 1.24 33.12
C GLY A 216 -9.99 0.64 32.05
N GLY A 217 -10.03 -0.70 31.84
CA GLY A 217 -11.03 -1.38 31.02
C GLY A 217 -10.87 -1.23 29.50
N LYS A 218 -9.84 -0.54 29.01
CA LYS A 218 -9.52 -0.47 27.58
C LYS A 218 -8.77 -1.73 27.12
N ARG A 219 -9.20 -2.34 26.01
CA ARG A 219 -8.47 -3.45 25.39
C ARG A 219 -7.13 -2.96 24.86
N ARG A 220 -6.07 -3.75 25.04
CA ARG A 220 -4.78 -3.47 24.43
C ARG A 220 -4.85 -3.69 22.92
N THR A 221 -4.26 -2.78 22.16
CA THR A 221 -4.06 -2.91 20.72
C THR A 221 -2.74 -3.60 20.45
N VAL A 222 -2.69 -4.40 19.37
CA VAL A 222 -1.49 -5.11 18.93
C VAL A 222 -1.28 -4.82 17.47
N ALA A 223 -0.04 -4.48 17.08
CA ALA A 223 0.35 -4.38 15.68
C ALA A 223 1.31 -5.52 15.34
N VAL A 224 1.06 -6.23 14.25
CA VAL A 224 1.96 -7.25 13.70
C VAL A 224 2.65 -6.67 12.47
N LEU A 225 3.96 -6.50 12.54
CA LEU A 225 4.77 -5.94 11.46
C LEU A 225 5.46 -7.08 10.70
N CYS A 226 5.18 -7.21 9.42
CA CYS A 226 5.78 -8.20 8.55
C CYS A 226 6.80 -7.56 7.61
N ARG A 227 7.91 -8.24 7.36
CA ARG A 227 8.93 -7.77 6.42
C ARG A 227 8.43 -7.74 4.97
N ARG A 228 7.55 -8.65 4.59
CA ARG A 228 7.04 -8.79 3.22
C ARG A 228 5.53 -8.72 3.19
N ARG A 229 4.98 -7.98 2.25
CA ARG A 229 3.51 -7.87 2.08
C ARG A 229 2.82 -9.22 1.88
N LYS A 230 3.47 -10.16 1.19
CA LYS A 230 2.91 -11.51 0.98
C LYS A 230 2.63 -12.27 2.27
N ASP A 231 3.28 -11.91 3.38
CA ASP A 231 3.11 -12.55 4.67
C ASP A 231 1.83 -12.07 5.39
N PHE A 232 1.26 -10.93 4.98
CA PHE A 232 0.06 -10.34 5.61
C PHE A 232 -1.14 -11.27 5.55
N ALA A 233 -1.42 -11.85 4.38
CA ALA A 233 -2.57 -12.73 4.19
C ALA A 233 -2.51 -13.98 5.09
N TYR A 234 -1.32 -14.54 5.30
CA TYR A 234 -1.13 -15.70 6.17
C TYR A 234 -1.32 -15.35 7.65
N VAL A 235 -0.80 -14.20 8.07
CA VAL A 235 -0.96 -13.71 9.44
C VAL A 235 -2.43 -13.35 9.71
N ASP A 236 -3.09 -12.67 8.78
CA ASP A 236 -4.50 -12.33 8.87
C ASP A 236 -5.37 -13.58 9.00
N ALA A 237 -5.17 -14.55 8.11
CA ALA A 237 -5.90 -15.84 8.16
C ALA A 237 -5.69 -16.54 9.50
N ALA A 238 -4.45 -16.71 9.96
CA ALA A 238 -4.17 -17.37 11.23
C ALA A 238 -4.81 -16.68 12.44
N LEU A 239 -4.84 -15.36 12.47
CA LEU A 239 -5.48 -14.59 13.53
C LEU A 239 -7.01 -14.70 13.46
N ARG A 240 -7.61 -14.63 12.27
CA ARG A 240 -9.07 -14.81 12.07
C ARG A 240 -9.52 -16.20 12.42
N ASP A 241 -8.79 -17.24 12.03
CA ASP A 241 -9.07 -18.64 12.40
C ASP A 241 -9.02 -18.85 13.91
N ALA A 242 -8.20 -18.06 14.60
CA ALA A 242 -8.14 -18.04 16.06
C ALA A 242 -9.23 -17.13 16.72
N GLY A 243 -10.17 -16.57 15.94
CA GLY A 243 -11.23 -15.68 16.42
C GLY A 243 -10.73 -14.29 16.83
N ILE A 244 -9.58 -13.86 16.33
CA ILE A 244 -9.02 -12.55 16.64
C ILE A 244 -9.30 -11.61 15.46
N PRO A 245 -10.15 -10.57 15.63
CA PRO A 245 -10.42 -9.61 14.56
C PRO A 245 -9.16 -8.82 14.21
N THR A 246 -8.92 -8.65 12.92
CA THR A 246 -7.72 -8.03 12.35
C THR A 246 -8.08 -7.00 11.29
N GLU A 247 -7.19 -6.02 11.14
CA GLU A 247 -7.20 -5.04 10.05
C GLU A 247 -5.80 -4.99 9.44
N ILE A 248 -5.71 -5.07 8.12
CA ILE A 248 -4.44 -4.94 7.41
C ILE A 248 -4.23 -3.48 7.01
N VAL A 249 -3.34 -2.79 7.72
CA VAL A 249 -3.01 -1.39 7.46
C VAL A 249 -1.91 -1.29 6.37
N GLY A 250 -2.12 -0.42 5.38
CA GLY A 250 -1.09 -0.12 4.35
C GLY A 250 -0.89 -1.22 3.30
N LEU A 251 -1.73 -2.22 3.23
CA LEU A 251 -1.92 -2.98 1.99
C LEU A 251 -2.56 -2.07 0.98
N GLY A 252 -1.79 -1.73 -0.01
CA GLY A 252 -2.14 -0.94 -1.17
C GLY A 252 -3.57 -0.48 -1.14
N GLY A 253 -3.81 0.70 -0.78
CA GLY A 253 -5.02 1.46 -0.91
C GLY A 253 -6.37 0.75 -0.71
N LEU A 254 -7.33 1.57 -0.62
CA LEU A 254 -8.75 1.28 -0.63
C LEU A 254 -9.17 0.15 -1.59
N LEU A 255 -8.55 0.09 -2.77
CA LEU A 255 -8.86 -0.88 -3.83
C LEU A 255 -8.44 -2.33 -3.53
N ASP A 256 -7.60 -2.57 -2.52
CA ASP A 256 -7.20 -3.93 -2.12
C ASP A 256 -8.06 -4.48 -0.96
N GLN A 257 -8.96 -3.67 -0.42
CA GLN A 257 -9.90 -4.12 0.60
C GLN A 257 -10.88 -5.15 0.00
N PRO A 258 -11.07 -6.32 0.62
CA PRO A 258 -11.92 -7.38 0.04
C PRO A 258 -13.31 -6.91 -0.36
N ALA A 259 -13.99 -6.16 0.51
CA ALA A 259 -15.33 -5.60 0.22
C ALA A 259 -15.32 -4.66 -0.99
N VAL A 260 -14.29 -3.81 -1.12
CA VAL A 260 -14.15 -2.90 -2.27
C VAL A 260 -13.82 -3.67 -3.54
N GLN A 261 -13.00 -4.72 -3.45
CA GLN A 261 -12.70 -5.58 -4.60
C GLN A 261 -13.92 -6.33 -5.14
N ASP A 262 -14.86 -6.74 -4.27
CA ASP A 262 -16.07 -7.42 -4.69
C ASP A 262 -17.03 -6.47 -5.41
N VAL A 263 -17.18 -5.23 -4.91
CA VAL A 263 -17.91 -4.17 -5.59
C VAL A 263 -17.25 -3.81 -6.91
N ARG A 264 -15.92 -3.63 -6.91
CA ARG A 264 -15.16 -3.36 -8.13
C ARG A 264 -15.33 -4.47 -9.16
N ALA A 265 -15.27 -5.74 -8.75
CA ALA A 265 -15.47 -6.87 -9.64
C ALA A 265 -16.84 -6.81 -10.37
N ALA A 266 -17.91 -6.45 -9.65
CA ALA A 266 -19.21 -6.27 -10.25
C ALA A 266 -19.26 -5.10 -11.25
N LEU A 267 -18.59 -3.99 -10.94
CA LEU A 267 -18.50 -2.82 -11.82
C LEU A 267 -17.63 -3.08 -13.06
N GLU A 268 -16.49 -3.77 -12.90
CA GLU A 268 -15.63 -4.19 -14.03
C GLU A 268 -16.41 -5.06 -15.01
N LEU A 269 -17.20 -6.03 -14.51
CA LEU A 269 -18.08 -6.87 -15.32
C LEU A 269 -19.27 -6.13 -15.93
N ALA A 270 -19.68 -5.04 -15.34
CA ALA A 270 -20.73 -4.18 -15.94
C ALA A 270 -20.16 -3.35 -17.12
N TYR A 271 -18.88 -3.01 -17.07
CA TYR A 271 -18.20 -2.25 -18.11
C TYR A 271 -17.63 -3.16 -19.21
N ASP A 272 -17.00 -4.29 -18.84
CA ASP A 272 -16.38 -5.25 -19.74
C ASP A 272 -16.82 -6.69 -19.40
N VAL A 273 -17.65 -7.26 -20.27
CA VAL A 273 -18.20 -8.61 -20.12
C VAL A 273 -17.14 -9.71 -20.23
N GLU A 274 -15.98 -9.41 -20.81
CA GLU A 274 -14.85 -10.35 -20.96
C GLU A 274 -13.90 -10.33 -19.77
N ALA A 275 -14.15 -9.53 -18.74
CA ALA A 275 -13.32 -9.36 -17.55
C ALA A 275 -13.33 -10.62 -16.63
N SER A 276 -12.99 -11.78 -17.20
CA SER A 276 -13.02 -13.11 -16.57
C SER A 276 -12.32 -13.23 -15.22
N PRO A 277 -11.19 -12.56 -14.92
CA PRO A 277 -10.59 -12.61 -13.59
C PRO A 277 -11.49 -12.08 -12.48
N TRP A 278 -12.27 -11.04 -12.77
CA TRP A 278 -13.23 -10.46 -11.82
C TRP A 278 -14.44 -11.37 -11.61
N LEU A 279 -14.92 -12.03 -12.67
CA LEU A 279 -15.96 -13.03 -12.54
C LEU A 279 -15.50 -14.23 -11.69
N ALA A 280 -14.29 -14.72 -11.92
CA ALA A 280 -13.72 -15.82 -11.12
C ALA A 280 -13.67 -15.48 -9.63
N ARG A 281 -13.35 -14.22 -9.28
CA ARG A 281 -13.40 -13.74 -7.90
C ARG A 281 -14.82 -13.83 -7.30
N LEU A 282 -15.84 -13.34 -8.01
CA LEU A 282 -17.22 -13.38 -7.51
C LEU A 282 -17.74 -14.81 -7.40
N LEU A 283 -17.39 -15.69 -8.35
CA LEU A 283 -17.76 -17.11 -8.30
C LEU A 283 -17.10 -17.84 -7.12
N ALA A 284 -15.86 -17.50 -6.79
CA ALA A 284 -15.21 -18.01 -5.58
C ALA A 284 -15.91 -17.50 -4.30
N GLY A 285 -16.36 -16.25 -4.30
CA GLY A 285 -17.07 -15.64 -3.16
C GLY A 285 -18.45 -16.25 -2.85
N ILE A 286 -19.05 -16.94 -3.82
CA ILE A 286 -20.32 -17.68 -3.62
C ILE A 286 -20.10 -19.18 -3.34
N ASP A 287 -18.91 -19.58 -2.92
CA ASP A 287 -18.54 -20.96 -2.54
C ASP A 287 -18.86 -22.02 -3.61
N LEU A 288 -18.53 -21.73 -4.86
CA LEU A 288 -18.62 -22.73 -5.93
C LEU A 288 -17.41 -23.67 -5.86
N GLY A 289 -17.68 -24.98 -5.77
CA GLY A 289 -16.66 -26.01 -5.83
C GLY A 289 -15.98 -26.11 -7.20
N ALA A 290 -14.78 -26.69 -7.25
CA ALA A 290 -14.03 -26.84 -8.50
C ALA A 290 -14.82 -27.61 -9.58
N THR A 291 -15.61 -28.62 -9.16
CA THR A 291 -16.46 -29.42 -10.06
C THR A 291 -17.54 -28.58 -10.72
N ASP A 292 -18.22 -27.75 -9.93
CA ASP A 292 -19.29 -26.85 -10.43
C ASP A 292 -18.73 -25.77 -11.33
N LEU A 293 -17.56 -25.20 -10.99
CA LEU A 293 -16.84 -24.24 -11.84
C LEU A 293 -16.44 -24.84 -13.20
N MET A 294 -15.96 -26.11 -13.19
CA MET A 294 -15.66 -26.82 -14.43
C MET A 294 -16.91 -27.04 -15.29
N ALA A 295 -18.02 -27.46 -14.68
CA ALA A 295 -19.28 -27.65 -15.38
C ALA A 295 -19.82 -26.34 -15.97
N LEU A 296 -19.72 -25.24 -15.23
CA LEU A 296 -20.09 -23.90 -15.71
C LEU A 296 -19.22 -23.45 -16.90
N GLY A 297 -17.88 -23.72 -16.86
CA GLY A 297 -16.96 -23.46 -17.96
C GLY A 297 -17.23 -24.37 -19.19
N ASP A 298 -17.67 -25.62 -19.01
CA ASP A 298 -18.10 -26.48 -20.11
C ASP A 298 -19.42 -25.98 -20.71
N TRP A 299 -20.34 -25.47 -19.88
CA TRP A 299 -21.60 -24.89 -20.33
C TRP A 299 -21.38 -23.62 -21.15
N SER A 300 -20.47 -22.72 -20.77
CA SER A 300 -20.14 -21.53 -21.58
C SER A 300 -19.73 -21.90 -23.00
N ARG A 301 -18.97 -23.00 -23.18
CA ARG A 301 -18.58 -23.51 -24.50
C ARG A 301 -19.76 -24.08 -25.30
N VAL A 302 -20.79 -24.62 -24.61
CA VAL A 302 -22.04 -25.07 -25.26
C VAL A 302 -22.82 -23.86 -25.78
N LEU A 303 -22.94 -22.81 -24.96
CA LEU A 303 -23.63 -21.56 -25.38
C LEU A 303 -22.92 -20.94 -26.59
N ALA A 304 -21.60 -20.79 -26.55
CA ALA A 304 -20.83 -20.26 -27.68
C ALA A 304 -21.04 -21.05 -28.97
N ARG A 305 -21.11 -22.42 -28.91
CA ARG A 305 -21.42 -23.24 -30.07
C ARG A 305 -22.83 -23.00 -30.61
N SER A 306 -23.81 -22.84 -29.71
CA SER A 306 -25.23 -22.60 -30.11
C SER A 306 -25.39 -21.24 -30.80
N GLU A 307 -24.54 -20.28 -30.49
CA GLU A 307 -24.50 -18.95 -31.10
C GLU A 307 -23.60 -18.85 -32.33
N GLY A 308 -22.94 -19.96 -32.71
CA GLY A 308 -22.02 -19.99 -33.85
C GLY A 308 -20.69 -19.36 -33.59
N THR A 309 -20.33 -19.11 -32.29
CA THR A 309 -19.08 -18.52 -31.88
C THR A 309 -18.03 -19.61 -31.60
N ASN A 310 -16.75 -19.26 -31.66
CA ASN A 310 -15.68 -20.21 -31.37
C ASN A 310 -15.71 -20.59 -29.86
N PRO A 311 -15.82 -21.89 -29.49
CA PRO A 311 -15.85 -22.31 -28.11
C PRO A 311 -14.60 -21.97 -27.27
N HIS A 312 -13.47 -21.68 -27.94
CA HIS A 312 -12.25 -21.20 -27.26
C HIS A 312 -12.31 -19.70 -26.89
N GLN A 313 -13.30 -18.99 -27.41
CA GLN A 313 -13.58 -17.59 -27.11
C GLN A 313 -14.88 -17.46 -26.28
N ALA A 314 -15.35 -18.57 -25.69
CA ALA A 314 -16.55 -18.56 -24.84
C ALA A 314 -16.37 -17.63 -23.64
N VAL A 315 -17.35 -16.75 -23.43
CA VAL A 315 -17.38 -15.83 -22.30
C VAL A 315 -18.06 -16.55 -21.11
N LEU A 316 -17.39 -16.61 -19.97
CA LEU A 316 -17.90 -17.31 -18.79
C LEU A 316 -19.14 -16.60 -18.22
N LEU A 317 -19.27 -15.30 -18.40
CA LEU A 317 -20.41 -14.51 -17.94
C LEU A 317 -21.72 -14.95 -18.61
N ASP A 318 -21.68 -15.41 -19.87
CA ASP A 318 -22.87 -15.93 -20.57
C ASP A 318 -23.44 -17.15 -19.83
N ALA A 319 -22.58 -18.00 -19.28
CA ALA A 319 -22.99 -19.14 -18.46
C ALA A 319 -23.56 -18.74 -17.09
N VAL A 320 -23.18 -17.56 -16.58
CA VAL A 320 -23.79 -17.00 -15.36
C VAL A 320 -25.14 -16.36 -15.66
N ASP A 321 -25.26 -15.66 -16.79
CA ASP A 321 -26.52 -15.04 -17.23
C ASP A 321 -27.54 -16.08 -17.66
N SER A 322 -27.11 -17.20 -18.22
CA SER A 322 -27.94 -18.32 -18.69
C SER A 322 -27.41 -19.65 -18.17
N PRO A 323 -27.51 -19.93 -16.85
CA PRO A 323 -26.97 -21.14 -16.27
C PRO A 323 -27.71 -22.39 -16.74
N PRO A 324 -27.01 -23.56 -16.73
CA PRO A 324 -27.65 -24.81 -17.12
C PRO A 324 -28.71 -25.25 -16.11
N GLU A 325 -29.51 -26.25 -16.52
CA GLU A 325 -30.40 -26.90 -15.56
C GLU A 325 -29.65 -27.71 -14.52
N PRO A 326 -30.17 -27.81 -13.29
CA PRO A 326 -29.57 -28.66 -12.25
C PRO A 326 -29.32 -30.09 -12.75
N GLY A 327 -28.13 -30.61 -12.45
CA GLY A 327 -27.74 -31.95 -12.89
C GLY A 327 -27.21 -32.03 -14.32
N TRP A 328 -27.08 -30.92 -15.03
CA TRP A 328 -26.43 -30.90 -16.33
C TRP A 328 -24.95 -31.29 -16.24
N ALA A 329 -24.47 -32.06 -17.18
CA ALA A 329 -23.09 -32.46 -17.30
C ALA A 329 -22.64 -32.51 -18.76
N ALA A 330 -21.41 -32.10 -19.04
CA ALA A 330 -20.78 -32.43 -20.32
C ALA A 330 -20.42 -33.92 -20.37
N GLU A 331 -20.30 -34.48 -21.57
CA GLU A 331 -19.99 -35.91 -21.76
C GLU A 331 -18.70 -36.30 -21.00
N GLY A 332 -18.83 -37.33 -20.14
CA GLY A 332 -17.72 -37.84 -19.31
C GLY A 332 -17.28 -36.88 -18.18
N ARG A 333 -18.07 -35.91 -17.82
CA ARG A 333 -17.81 -34.96 -16.75
C ARG A 333 -18.81 -35.04 -15.60
N PRO A 334 -18.44 -34.64 -14.39
CA PRO A 334 -19.38 -34.52 -13.29
C PRO A 334 -20.48 -33.47 -13.58
N ALA A 335 -21.68 -33.74 -13.06
CA ALA A 335 -22.80 -32.82 -13.18
C ALA A 335 -22.64 -31.60 -12.24
N ILE A 336 -23.20 -30.45 -12.67
CA ILE A 336 -23.33 -29.27 -11.80
C ILE A 336 -24.39 -29.55 -10.72
N SER A 337 -24.10 -29.11 -9.50
CA SER A 337 -25.01 -29.29 -8.38
C SER A 337 -26.20 -28.31 -8.45
N GLU A 338 -27.33 -28.70 -7.86
CA GLU A 338 -28.53 -27.86 -7.76
C GLU A 338 -28.23 -26.55 -6.98
N GLU A 339 -27.44 -26.67 -5.90
CA GLU A 339 -27.04 -25.54 -5.09
C GLU A 339 -26.17 -24.55 -5.87
N ALA A 340 -25.22 -25.06 -6.67
CA ALA A 340 -24.39 -24.22 -7.54
C ALA A 340 -25.25 -23.45 -8.55
N VAL A 341 -26.19 -24.12 -9.21
CA VAL A 341 -27.09 -23.45 -10.15
C VAL A 341 -27.91 -22.35 -9.47
N ARG A 342 -28.42 -22.61 -8.26
CA ARG A 342 -29.18 -21.61 -7.48
C ARG A 342 -28.32 -20.38 -7.17
N ARG A 343 -27.08 -20.59 -6.72
CA ARG A 343 -26.12 -19.50 -6.38
C ARG A 343 -25.74 -18.70 -7.64
N VAL A 344 -25.46 -19.38 -8.73
CA VAL A 344 -25.10 -18.75 -10.02
C VAL A 344 -26.27 -17.93 -10.56
N ARG A 345 -27.50 -18.43 -10.49
CA ARG A 345 -28.72 -17.65 -10.89
C ARG A 345 -28.83 -16.35 -10.10
N LEU A 346 -28.66 -16.42 -8.77
CA LEU A 346 -28.72 -15.22 -7.92
C LEU A 346 -27.62 -14.22 -8.26
N LEU A 347 -26.38 -14.70 -8.48
CA LEU A 347 -25.28 -13.83 -8.90
C LEU A 347 -25.56 -13.19 -10.26
N GLY A 348 -26.05 -13.96 -11.25
CA GLY A 348 -26.42 -13.45 -12.56
C GLY A 348 -27.51 -12.37 -12.50
N GLU A 349 -28.53 -12.55 -11.65
CA GLU A 349 -29.57 -11.54 -11.42
C GLU A 349 -28.98 -10.24 -10.85
N ARG A 350 -28.12 -10.34 -9.84
CA ARG A 350 -27.42 -9.19 -9.26
C ARG A 350 -26.55 -8.46 -10.28
N LEU A 351 -25.75 -9.18 -11.05
CA LEU A 351 -24.88 -8.59 -12.07
C LEU A 351 -25.67 -7.91 -13.19
N ARG A 352 -26.82 -8.46 -13.61
CA ARG A 352 -27.73 -7.80 -14.56
C ARG A 352 -28.23 -6.47 -14.01
N GLN A 353 -28.68 -6.45 -12.74
CA GLN A 353 -29.13 -5.21 -12.08
C GLN A 353 -28.02 -4.16 -11.96
N VAL A 354 -26.76 -4.57 -11.73
CA VAL A 354 -25.62 -3.64 -11.74
C VAL A 354 -25.42 -3.06 -13.14
N ARG A 355 -25.47 -3.90 -14.19
CA ARG A 355 -25.36 -3.45 -15.61
C ARG A 355 -26.44 -2.46 -16.02
N GLU A 356 -27.66 -2.58 -15.51
CA GLU A 356 -28.75 -1.61 -15.75
C GLU A 356 -28.42 -0.20 -15.21
N GLY A 357 -27.46 -0.09 -14.30
CA GLY A 357 -26.99 1.18 -13.77
C GLY A 357 -25.94 1.90 -14.64
N VAL A 358 -25.42 1.26 -15.68
CA VAL A 358 -24.42 1.85 -16.57
C VAL A 358 -24.97 3.09 -17.27
N GLY A 359 -24.18 4.19 -17.24
CA GLY A 359 -24.59 5.50 -17.77
C GLY A 359 -25.10 6.49 -16.72
N ARG A 360 -25.25 6.07 -15.46
CA ARG A 360 -25.43 6.97 -14.31
C ARG A 360 -24.10 7.57 -13.88
N SER A 361 -24.13 8.45 -12.87
CA SER A 361 -22.88 8.95 -12.28
C SER A 361 -22.05 7.80 -11.69
N VAL A 362 -20.73 7.94 -11.65
CA VAL A 362 -19.82 6.90 -11.13
C VAL A 362 -20.15 6.58 -9.66
N THR A 363 -20.40 7.61 -8.88
CA THR A 363 -20.80 7.49 -7.47
C THR A 363 -22.08 6.71 -7.31
N GLU A 364 -23.13 7.03 -8.09
CA GLU A 364 -24.40 6.30 -8.06
C GLU A 364 -24.23 4.84 -8.49
N GLN A 365 -23.38 4.55 -9.47
CA GLN A 365 -23.10 3.18 -9.89
C GLN A 365 -22.43 2.38 -8.77
N VAL A 366 -21.47 2.97 -8.04
CA VAL A 366 -20.79 2.33 -6.91
C VAL A 366 -21.75 2.08 -5.75
N GLU A 367 -22.54 3.07 -5.35
CA GLU A 367 -23.54 2.92 -4.29
C GLU A 367 -24.57 1.81 -4.62
N ARG A 368 -25.04 1.79 -5.86
CA ARG A 368 -25.95 0.74 -6.33
C ARG A 368 -25.30 -0.64 -6.34
N ALA A 369 -24.05 -0.75 -6.77
CA ALA A 369 -23.34 -2.02 -6.78
C ALA A 369 -23.15 -2.56 -5.34
N ILE A 370 -22.81 -1.70 -4.37
CA ILE A 370 -22.72 -2.07 -2.94
C ILE A 370 -24.05 -2.64 -2.45
N LEU A 371 -25.16 -1.97 -2.77
CA LEU A 371 -26.51 -2.38 -2.35
C LEU A 371 -26.94 -3.70 -3.02
N ILE A 372 -26.81 -3.79 -4.34
CA ILE A 372 -27.29 -4.93 -5.14
C ILE A 372 -26.49 -6.19 -4.82
N MET A 373 -25.16 -6.05 -4.68
CA MET A 373 -24.30 -7.17 -4.34
C MET A 373 -24.47 -7.64 -2.87
N GLY A 374 -25.04 -6.79 -2.01
CA GLY A 374 -25.21 -7.07 -0.58
C GLY A 374 -23.89 -6.95 0.21
N THR A 375 -22.87 -6.31 -0.35
CA THR A 375 -21.54 -6.25 0.24
C THR A 375 -21.53 -5.58 1.61
N LEU A 376 -22.37 -4.57 1.82
CA LEU A 376 -22.50 -3.92 3.12
C LEU A 376 -23.08 -4.85 4.20
N ASP A 377 -24.08 -5.67 3.82
CA ASP A 377 -24.70 -6.63 4.72
C ASP A 377 -23.70 -7.73 5.12
N ASP A 378 -22.90 -8.22 4.15
CA ASP A 378 -21.85 -9.20 4.38
C ASP A 378 -20.78 -8.66 5.34
N VAL A 379 -20.36 -7.39 5.14
CA VAL A 379 -19.40 -6.72 6.03
C VAL A 379 -19.96 -6.54 7.45
N ILE A 380 -21.24 -6.21 7.58
CA ILE A 380 -21.90 -6.04 8.90
C ILE A 380 -22.06 -7.40 9.58
N ALA A 381 -22.35 -8.45 8.82
CA ALA A 381 -22.55 -9.80 9.33
C ALA A 381 -21.24 -10.48 9.77
N ASP A 382 -20.08 -10.06 9.23
CA ASP A 382 -18.78 -10.61 9.61
C ASP A 382 -18.21 -9.88 10.85
N PRO A 383 -18.25 -10.50 12.05
CA PRO A 383 -17.74 -9.87 13.28
C PRO A 383 -16.22 -9.67 13.28
N LEU A 384 -15.50 -10.27 12.30
CA LEU A 384 -14.05 -10.18 12.15
C LEU A 384 -13.65 -9.13 11.13
N SER A 385 -14.60 -8.61 10.34
CA SER A 385 -14.36 -7.56 9.35
C SER A 385 -14.25 -6.19 10.05
N MET A 386 -13.03 -5.84 10.45
CA MET A 386 -12.75 -4.51 10.97
C MET A 386 -12.37 -3.57 9.81
N GLY A 387 -13.10 -2.47 9.66
CA GLY A 387 -12.80 -1.47 8.63
C GLY A 387 -13.49 -1.66 7.28
N GLY A 388 -14.13 -2.78 7.00
CA GLY A 388 -14.81 -3.03 5.73
C GLY A 388 -15.89 -1.97 5.41
N ARG A 389 -16.68 -1.56 6.39
CA ARG A 389 -17.66 -0.48 6.22
C ARG A 389 -16.97 0.86 5.91
N ALA A 390 -15.94 1.21 6.67
CA ALA A 390 -15.19 2.45 6.44
C ALA A 390 -14.54 2.47 5.05
N ALA A 391 -14.06 1.31 4.56
CA ALA A 391 -13.53 1.17 3.22
C ALA A 391 -14.60 1.38 2.12
N LEU A 392 -15.82 0.87 2.32
CA LEU A 392 -16.92 1.13 1.39
C LEU A 392 -17.32 2.61 1.39
N ASP A 393 -17.43 3.24 2.57
CA ASP A 393 -17.73 4.66 2.71
C ASP A 393 -16.63 5.53 2.04
N GLU A 394 -15.35 5.18 2.22
CA GLU A 394 -14.22 5.85 1.57
C GLU A 394 -14.22 5.64 0.06
N PHE A 395 -14.59 4.44 -0.42
CA PHE A 395 -14.69 4.18 -1.85
C PHE A 395 -15.75 5.06 -2.52
N ILE A 396 -16.90 5.26 -1.89
CA ILE A 396 -17.92 6.21 -2.34
C ILE A 396 -17.37 7.65 -2.34
N ALA A 397 -16.66 8.05 -1.29
CA ALA A 397 -16.09 9.40 -1.21
C ALA A 397 -15.03 9.65 -2.31
N VAL A 398 -14.21 8.66 -2.64
CA VAL A 398 -13.22 8.74 -3.74
C VAL A 398 -13.91 8.88 -5.08
N THR A 399 -15.01 8.18 -5.34
CA THR A 399 -15.77 8.32 -6.59
C THR A 399 -16.41 9.71 -6.72
N ALA A 400 -16.96 10.25 -5.64
CA ALA A 400 -17.53 11.59 -5.61
C ALA A 400 -16.47 12.68 -5.85
N ALA A 401 -15.27 12.52 -5.29
CA ALA A 401 -14.14 13.42 -5.55
C ALA A 401 -13.68 13.33 -7.00
N TYR A 402 -13.58 12.11 -7.55
CA TYR A 402 -13.21 11.89 -8.95
C TYR A 402 -14.18 12.56 -9.92
N GLU A 403 -15.51 12.42 -9.72
CA GLU A 403 -16.51 13.08 -10.56
C GLU A 403 -16.42 14.60 -10.50
N LYS A 404 -16.16 15.15 -9.31
CA LYS A 404 -16.00 16.59 -9.13
C LYS A 404 -14.80 17.14 -9.90
N ASP A 405 -13.68 16.39 -9.90
CA ASP A 405 -12.41 16.85 -10.43
C ASP A 405 -12.20 16.48 -11.91
N THR A 406 -13.06 15.58 -12.47
CA THR A 406 -12.92 15.05 -13.83
C THR A 406 -14.15 15.38 -14.69
N PRO A 407 -14.11 16.42 -15.54
CA PRO A 407 -15.19 16.71 -16.49
C PRO A 407 -15.44 15.52 -17.43
N GLY A 408 -16.67 15.01 -17.46
CA GLY A 408 -17.03 13.84 -18.27
C GLY A 408 -16.60 12.50 -17.66
N ALA A 409 -16.42 12.45 -16.35
CA ALA A 409 -16.16 11.22 -15.62
C ALA A 409 -17.11 10.10 -16.02
N SER A 410 -16.58 8.92 -16.29
CA SER A 410 -17.33 7.71 -16.64
C SER A 410 -16.81 6.52 -15.83
N LEU A 411 -17.61 5.46 -15.74
CA LEU A 411 -17.18 4.24 -15.07
C LEU A 411 -15.87 3.69 -15.67
N GLY A 412 -15.80 3.59 -17.00
CA GLY A 412 -14.61 3.08 -17.68
C GLY A 412 -13.34 3.95 -17.54
N SER A 413 -13.49 5.26 -17.25
CA SER A 413 -12.35 6.12 -16.95
C SER A 413 -11.93 6.09 -15.47
N PHE A 414 -12.83 5.60 -14.61
CA PHE A 414 -12.59 5.45 -13.18
C PHE A 414 -11.93 4.11 -12.84
N LEU A 415 -12.37 3.00 -13.47
CA LEU A 415 -11.83 1.64 -13.29
C LEU A 415 -10.44 1.50 -13.90
#